data_6e9011947148d88b537252c1226b23c9
#
_entry.id   6e9011947148d88b537252c1226b23c9
#
_cell.length_a   1.000
_cell.length_b   1.000
_cell.length_c   1.000
_cell.angle_alpha   90.00
_cell.angle_beta   90.00
_cell.angle_gamma   90.00
#
_symmetry.space_group_name_H-M   'P 1'
#
loop_
_entity.id
_entity.type
_entity.pdbx_description
1 polymer ?
#
loop_
_entity_poly.entity_id
_entity_poly.type
_entity_poly.pdbx_seq_one_letter_code
_entity_poly.pdbx_strand_id
1 'polypeptide(L)'
;MNILFVGDVVGQTSGDYLCSRLPKIKRDYSVDLTIVNGENSADGNGITPFSANLLLNGGADIITTGNHSFRRREMNDMYEESDVIIRPANFGDTYGKGYCVFDMGRTRVAVINLLGMAYMDNCDNPFHFVDKILKEIDTPNIIVDFHAEATSEKKAMGYYLEGRVSAVLGTHTHVQTNDEEILGGHTGYITDVGMTGAKRSVLGVDKDVIIARLTTYYPQKHTYPEGDIMINAVVLSIDEKNGRCTEIKKINM
;
A
#
# COMPACT_ATOMS: atom_id res chain seq x y z
N MET A 1 -4.95 4.62 -18.64
CA MET A 1 -5.74 4.19 -17.46
C MET A 1 -5.36 4.97 -16.23
N ASN A 2 -6.29 5.15 -15.31
CA ASN A 2 -6.04 5.81 -14.04
C ASN A 2 -6.09 4.79 -12.91
N ILE A 3 -5.00 4.68 -12.16
CA ILE A 3 -4.89 3.80 -11.00
C ILE A 3 -4.89 4.64 -9.73
N LEU A 4 -5.81 4.36 -8.82
CA LEU A 4 -5.81 4.91 -7.46
C LEU A 4 -5.02 3.96 -6.56
N PHE A 5 -4.01 4.50 -5.86
CA PHE A 5 -3.33 3.79 -4.79
C PHE A 5 -3.56 4.52 -3.47
N VAL A 6 -4.16 3.84 -2.50
CA VAL A 6 -4.47 4.37 -1.17
C VAL A 6 -3.41 3.90 -0.19
N GLY A 7 -2.86 4.84 0.59
CA GLY A 7 -1.90 4.54 1.65
C GLY A 7 -2.51 3.71 2.79
N ASP A 8 -1.67 3.40 3.77
CA ASP A 8 -1.98 2.49 4.88
C ASP A 8 -3.30 2.83 5.57
N VAL A 9 -4.27 1.90 5.50
CA VAL A 9 -5.56 2.05 6.21
C VAL A 9 -5.38 1.65 7.66
N VAL A 10 -5.69 2.56 8.60
CA VAL A 10 -5.43 2.38 10.02
C VAL A 10 -6.72 2.26 10.82
N GLY A 11 -7.03 1.03 11.25
CA GLY A 11 -8.22 0.69 12.03
C GLY A 11 -9.52 0.61 11.22
N GLN A 12 -10.52 -0.05 11.79
CA GLN A 12 -11.79 -0.32 11.12
C GLN A 12 -12.54 0.96 10.74
N THR A 13 -12.62 1.94 11.65
CA THR A 13 -13.33 3.22 11.39
C THR A 13 -12.77 3.94 10.17
N SER A 14 -11.45 3.88 9.95
CA SER A 14 -10.81 4.47 8.76
C SER A 14 -11.14 3.69 7.50
N GLY A 15 -11.24 2.36 7.61
CA GLY A 15 -11.72 1.50 6.51
C GLY A 15 -13.16 1.83 6.09
N ASP A 16 -14.07 1.94 7.05
CA ASP A 16 -15.48 2.33 6.81
C ASP A 16 -15.57 3.71 6.14
N TYR A 17 -14.78 4.67 6.64
CA TYR A 17 -14.73 6.01 6.07
C TYR A 17 -14.21 6.00 4.63
N LEU A 18 -13.10 5.30 4.37
CA LEU A 18 -12.56 5.12 3.02
C LEU A 18 -13.62 4.56 2.07
N CYS A 19 -14.25 3.44 2.45
CA CYS A 19 -15.30 2.79 1.65
C CYS A 19 -16.45 3.75 1.30
N SER A 20 -16.83 4.62 2.24
CA SER A 20 -17.87 5.64 1.99
C SER A 20 -17.45 6.70 0.98
N ARG A 21 -16.14 6.96 0.82
CA ARG A 21 -15.56 8.00 -0.05
C ARG A 21 -15.09 7.46 -1.41
N LEU A 22 -14.71 6.19 -1.49
CA LEU A 22 -14.19 5.57 -2.72
C LEU A 22 -15.09 5.80 -3.95
N PRO A 23 -16.44 5.64 -3.90
CA PRO A 23 -17.27 5.86 -5.07
C PRO A 23 -17.18 7.29 -5.62
N LYS A 24 -17.02 8.30 -4.76
CA LYS A 24 -16.82 9.69 -5.17
C LYS A 24 -15.42 9.88 -5.75
N ILE A 25 -14.39 9.39 -5.10
CA ILE A 25 -13.00 9.49 -5.57
C ILE A 25 -12.87 8.82 -6.94
N LYS A 26 -13.39 7.59 -7.11
CA LYS A 26 -13.36 6.87 -8.39
C LYS A 26 -14.01 7.67 -9.53
N ARG A 27 -15.12 8.35 -9.27
CA ARG A 27 -15.75 9.22 -10.28
C ARG A 27 -14.95 10.48 -10.57
N ASP A 28 -14.50 11.18 -9.51
CA ASP A 28 -13.85 12.49 -9.66
C ASP A 28 -12.51 12.38 -10.41
N TYR A 29 -11.82 11.23 -10.28
CA TYR A 29 -10.53 10.97 -10.92
C TYR A 29 -10.60 9.95 -12.06
N SER A 30 -11.81 9.50 -12.46
CA SER A 30 -12.01 8.50 -13.52
C SER A 30 -11.12 7.26 -13.30
N VAL A 31 -11.16 6.71 -12.08
CA VAL A 31 -10.31 5.59 -11.65
C VAL A 31 -10.77 4.29 -12.30
N ASP A 32 -9.87 3.60 -12.95
CA ASP A 32 -10.07 2.29 -13.57
C ASP A 32 -9.73 1.12 -12.62
N LEU A 33 -8.73 1.28 -11.75
CA LEU A 33 -8.27 0.27 -10.80
C LEU A 33 -7.94 0.91 -9.45
N THR A 34 -8.34 0.27 -8.34
CA THR A 34 -8.07 0.76 -6.98
C THR A 34 -7.24 -0.25 -6.20
N ILE A 35 -6.06 0.17 -5.75
CA ILE A 35 -5.16 -0.58 -4.88
C ILE A 35 -5.18 0.08 -3.51
N VAL A 36 -5.29 -0.72 -2.45
CA VAL A 36 -5.33 -0.21 -1.07
C VAL A 36 -4.30 -0.97 -0.23
N ASN A 37 -3.42 -0.25 0.47
CA ASN A 37 -2.62 -0.88 1.49
C ASN A 37 -3.47 -1.08 2.76
N GLY A 38 -3.79 -2.35 3.04
CA GLY A 38 -4.69 -2.76 4.12
C GLY A 38 -3.98 -3.32 5.35
N GLU A 39 -2.65 -3.22 5.46
CA GLU A 39 -1.88 -3.92 6.49
C GLU A 39 -2.28 -3.60 7.93
N ASN A 40 -2.82 -2.40 8.18
CA ASN A 40 -3.24 -1.91 9.49
C ASN A 40 -4.76 -1.74 9.61
N SER A 41 -5.54 -2.33 8.70
CA SER A 41 -6.99 -2.12 8.62
C SER A 41 -7.80 -2.74 9.76
N ALA A 42 -7.23 -3.67 10.50
CA ALA A 42 -7.87 -4.23 11.70
C ALA A 42 -7.56 -3.40 12.96
N ASP A 43 -8.50 -3.35 13.88
CA ASP A 43 -8.26 -2.76 15.18
C ASP A 43 -7.19 -3.53 15.96
N GLY A 44 -6.21 -2.80 16.48
CA GLY A 44 -5.08 -3.37 17.21
C GLY A 44 -3.97 -3.93 16.30
N ASN A 45 -3.88 -3.46 15.05
CA ASN A 45 -2.81 -3.73 14.10
C ASN A 45 -3.01 -5.04 13.28
N GLY A 46 -2.47 -5.07 12.09
CA GLY A 46 -2.63 -6.16 11.14
C GLY A 46 -3.89 -6.02 10.27
N ILE A 47 -4.14 -7.05 9.49
CA ILE A 47 -5.34 -7.22 8.66
C ILE A 47 -6.08 -8.48 9.10
N THR A 48 -7.41 -8.49 9.02
CA THR A 48 -8.28 -9.64 9.30
C THR A 48 -9.14 -9.96 8.08
N PRO A 49 -9.72 -11.19 7.98
CA PRO A 49 -10.68 -11.49 6.91
C PRO A 49 -11.85 -10.50 6.88
N PHE A 50 -12.27 -10.01 8.04
CA PHE A 50 -13.33 -9.01 8.13
C PHE A 50 -12.90 -7.67 7.50
N SER A 51 -11.75 -7.13 7.89
CA SER A 51 -11.29 -5.83 7.37
C SER A 51 -10.89 -5.93 5.88
N ALA A 52 -10.33 -7.06 5.43
CA ALA A 52 -10.05 -7.30 4.02
C ALA A 52 -11.34 -7.32 3.18
N ASN A 53 -12.36 -8.07 3.62
CA ASN A 53 -13.65 -8.09 2.95
C ASN A 53 -14.35 -6.72 2.96
N LEU A 54 -14.23 -5.94 4.05
CA LEU A 54 -14.74 -4.58 4.11
C LEU A 54 -14.13 -3.72 2.99
N LEU A 55 -12.81 -3.74 2.82
CA LEU A 55 -12.11 -2.97 1.79
C LEU A 55 -12.48 -3.43 0.38
N LEU A 56 -12.50 -4.74 0.10
CA LEU A 56 -12.88 -5.30 -1.21
C LEU A 56 -14.33 -4.94 -1.56
N ASN A 57 -15.27 -5.17 -0.64
CA ASN A 57 -16.68 -4.81 -0.85
C ASN A 57 -16.89 -3.29 -0.96
N GLY A 58 -16.02 -2.51 -0.34
CA GLY A 58 -16.00 -1.04 -0.40
C GLY A 58 -15.46 -0.47 -1.70
N GLY A 59 -14.89 -1.32 -2.58
CA GLY A 59 -14.45 -0.93 -3.91
C GLY A 59 -12.93 -0.95 -4.14
N ALA A 60 -12.15 -1.55 -3.23
CA ALA A 60 -10.78 -1.94 -3.53
C ALA A 60 -10.77 -3.14 -4.49
N ASP A 61 -9.93 -3.10 -5.50
CA ASP A 61 -9.75 -4.20 -6.45
C ASP A 61 -8.59 -5.11 -6.01
N ILE A 62 -7.56 -4.53 -5.40
CA ILE A 62 -6.36 -5.23 -4.90
C ILE A 62 -6.00 -4.68 -3.53
N ILE A 63 -5.59 -5.56 -2.61
CA ILE A 63 -5.05 -5.20 -1.30
C ILE A 63 -3.59 -5.60 -1.22
N THR A 64 -2.72 -4.62 -0.92
CA THR A 64 -1.34 -4.84 -0.51
C THR A 64 -1.24 -4.80 1.01
N THR A 65 -0.16 -5.33 1.56
CA THR A 65 0.11 -5.34 3.00
C THR A 65 1.56 -4.91 3.30
N GLY A 66 2.11 -5.26 4.46
CA GLY A 66 3.45 -4.88 4.87
C GLY A 66 4.00 -5.78 5.97
N ASN A 67 4.77 -5.22 6.91
CA ASN A 67 5.38 -5.99 7.99
C ASN A 67 4.37 -6.58 8.99
N HIS A 68 3.12 -6.11 8.99
CA HIS A 68 2.06 -6.68 9.81
C HIS A 68 1.22 -7.76 9.13
N SER A 69 1.59 -8.21 7.93
CA SER A 69 0.83 -9.21 7.15
C SER A 69 0.46 -10.46 7.96
N PHE A 70 1.37 -10.93 8.79
CA PHE A 70 1.21 -12.16 9.59
C PHE A 70 0.90 -11.91 11.07
N ARG A 71 0.44 -10.74 11.45
CA ARG A 71 0.02 -10.44 12.83
C ARG A 71 -1.26 -11.19 13.22
N ARG A 72 -2.06 -11.59 12.25
CA ARG A 72 -3.36 -12.27 12.43
C ARG A 72 -3.36 -13.60 11.70
N ARG A 73 -3.24 -14.71 12.45
CA ARG A 73 -3.21 -16.06 11.87
C ARG A 73 -4.45 -16.42 11.08
N GLU A 74 -5.58 -15.80 11.41
CA GLU A 74 -6.86 -15.97 10.71
C GLU A 74 -6.83 -15.50 9.25
N MET A 75 -5.77 -14.77 8.84
CA MET A 75 -5.57 -14.37 7.45
C MET A 75 -4.92 -15.47 6.59
N ASN A 76 -4.32 -16.49 7.17
CA ASN A 76 -3.54 -17.46 6.40
C ASN A 76 -4.34 -18.09 5.26
N ASP A 77 -5.55 -18.60 5.57
CA ASP A 77 -6.41 -19.23 4.56
C ASP A 77 -6.82 -18.20 3.47
N MET A 78 -7.13 -16.97 3.88
CA MET A 78 -7.50 -15.93 2.93
C MET A 78 -6.33 -15.51 2.03
N TYR A 79 -5.09 -15.51 2.53
CA TYR A 79 -3.90 -15.29 1.70
C TYR A 79 -3.69 -16.40 0.67
N GLU A 80 -3.93 -17.67 1.04
CA GLU A 80 -3.78 -18.81 0.12
C GLU A 80 -4.87 -18.83 -0.97
N GLU A 81 -6.10 -18.47 -0.61
CA GLU A 81 -7.26 -18.54 -1.50
C GLU A 81 -7.39 -17.31 -2.41
N SER A 82 -6.81 -16.17 -2.02
CA SER A 82 -6.99 -14.90 -2.73
C SER A 82 -5.95 -14.69 -3.84
N ASP A 83 -6.42 -14.23 -4.99
CA ASP A 83 -5.57 -13.75 -6.08
C ASP A 83 -5.29 -12.23 -6.02
N VAL A 84 -5.99 -11.51 -5.14
CA VAL A 84 -5.97 -10.03 -5.09
C VAL A 84 -5.57 -9.46 -3.73
N ILE A 85 -5.29 -10.31 -2.74
CA ILE A 85 -4.71 -9.89 -1.45
C ILE A 85 -3.27 -10.41 -1.43
N ILE A 86 -2.32 -9.49 -1.47
CA ILE A 86 -0.90 -9.82 -1.55
C ILE A 86 -0.13 -9.31 -0.34
N ARG A 87 0.92 -10.05 0.00
CA ARG A 87 1.85 -9.72 1.09
C ARG A 87 3.25 -9.45 0.53
N PRO A 88 4.20 -8.89 1.28
CA PRO A 88 5.55 -8.70 0.78
C PRO A 88 6.17 -9.98 0.22
N ALA A 89 6.58 -9.93 -1.03
CA ALA A 89 7.13 -11.07 -1.77
C ALA A 89 8.39 -11.63 -1.11
N ASN A 90 9.20 -10.74 -0.58
CA ASN A 90 10.50 -11.06 0.02
C ASN A 90 10.44 -11.58 1.48
N PHE A 91 9.25 -11.96 1.98
CA PHE A 91 9.16 -12.85 3.14
C PHE A 91 9.51 -14.32 2.82
N GLY A 92 9.76 -14.62 1.54
CA GLY A 92 10.11 -15.95 1.08
C GLY A 92 8.92 -16.90 0.99
N ASP A 93 9.19 -18.20 1.18
CA ASP A 93 8.20 -19.26 1.04
C ASP A 93 7.28 -19.32 2.28
N THR A 94 6.13 -18.67 2.20
CA THR A 94 5.10 -18.60 3.25
C THR A 94 3.73 -18.37 2.61
N TYR A 95 2.66 -18.33 3.45
CA TYR A 95 1.27 -18.18 3.01
C TYR A 95 1.07 -17.02 2.03
N GLY A 96 0.30 -17.27 0.97
CA GLY A 96 -0.14 -16.27 0.01
C GLY A 96 0.91 -15.82 -0.98
N LYS A 97 0.52 -14.89 -1.85
CA LYS A 97 1.29 -14.40 -2.98
C LYS A 97 1.95 -13.05 -2.69
N GLY A 98 3.12 -12.81 -3.28
CA GLY A 98 3.84 -11.54 -3.17
C GLY A 98 3.56 -10.57 -4.31
N TYR A 99 2.89 -11.04 -5.35
CA TYR A 99 2.41 -10.22 -6.47
C TYR A 99 1.15 -10.85 -7.07
N CYS A 100 0.40 -10.04 -7.79
CA CYS A 100 -0.72 -10.50 -8.61
C CYS A 100 -0.69 -9.84 -9.99
N VAL A 101 -1.35 -10.46 -10.95
CA VAL A 101 -1.63 -9.87 -12.27
C VAL A 101 -3.14 -9.78 -12.43
N PHE A 102 -3.65 -8.56 -12.35
CA PHE A 102 -5.08 -8.28 -12.43
C PHE A 102 -5.50 -8.04 -13.88
N ASP A 103 -6.47 -8.81 -14.35
CA ASP A 103 -7.00 -8.71 -15.70
C ASP A 103 -8.20 -7.75 -15.74
N MET A 104 -8.05 -6.63 -16.42
CA MET A 104 -9.09 -5.63 -16.63
C MET A 104 -9.89 -5.89 -17.93
N GLY A 105 -9.66 -7.01 -18.61
CA GLY A 105 -10.25 -7.36 -19.91
C GLY A 105 -9.56 -6.69 -21.10
N ARG A 106 -9.33 -5.38 -21.03
CA ARG A 106 -8.63 -4.62 -22.11
C ARG A 106 -7.10 -4.58 -21.92
N THR A 107 -6.63 -4.70 -20.70
CA THR A 107 -5.21 -4.69 -20.32
C THR A 107 -5.02 -5.43 -19.00
N ARG A 108 -3.79 -5.80 -18.67
CA ARG A 108 -3.42 -6.40 -17.41
C ARG A 108 -2.50 -5.47 -16.62
N VAL A 109 -2.66 -5.47 -15.29
CA VAL A 109 -1.83 -4.71 -14.36
C VAL A 109 -1.22 -5.66 -13.35
N ALA A 110 0.10 -5.68 -13.26
CA ALA A 110 0.79 -6.40 -12.19
C ALA A 110 0.98 -5.47 -10.98
N VAL A 111 0.73 -6.00 -9.79
CA VAL A 111 1.01 -5.31 -8.52
C VAL A 111 1.95 -6.18 -7.71
N ILE A 112 3.07 -5.61 -7.30
CA ILE A 112 4.12 -6.28 -6.51
C ILE A 112 4.17 -5.60 -5.15
N ASN A 113 4.18 -6.37 -4.08
CA ASN A 113 4.39 -5.87 -2.73
C ASN A 113 5.77 -6.31 -2.23
N LEU A 114 6.55 -5.38 -1.70
CA LEU A 114 7.90 -5.62 -1.19
C LEU A 114 8.07 -4.99 0.19
N LEU A 115 8.93 -5.59 1.03
CA LEU A 115 9.32 -5.07 2.34
C LEU A 115 10.75 -4.54 2.30
N GLY A 116 10.99 -3.37 2.92
CA GLY A 116 12.33 -2.86 3.16
C GLY A 116 13.09 -3.67 4.22
N MET A 117 14.39 -3.50 4.29
CA MET A 117 15.26 -4.19 5.25
C MET A 117 15.64 -3.32 6.45
N ALA A 118 15.87 -2.02 6.22
CA ALA A 118 16.36 -1.12 7.26
C ALA A 118 15.27 -0.79 8.27
N TYR A 119 15.48 -1.19 9.52
CA TYR A 119 14.54 -1.02 10.65
C TYR A 119 13.22 -1.79 10.51
N MET A 120 13.19 -2.79 9.64
CA MET A 120 12.03 -3.64 9.37
C MET A 120 12.25 -5.07 9.88
N ASP A 121 11.22 -5.91 9.77
CA ASP A 121 11.32 -7.34 10.07
C ASP A 121 12.30 -8.05 9.12
N ASN A 122 12.84 -9.19 9.53
CA ASN A 122 13.74 -9.97 8.69
C ASN A 122 13.05 -10.43 7.41
N CYS A 123 13.67 -10.11 6.29
CA CYS A 123 13.20 -10.49 4.95
C CYS A 123 14.40 -10.67 4.00
N ASP A 124 14.13 -11.30 2.87
CA ASP A 124 15.12 -11.38 1.79
C ASP A 124 15.31 -10.01 1.13
N ASN A 125 16.44 -9.83 0.43
CA ASN A 125 16.77 -8.59 -0.24
C ASN A 125 15.72 -8.25 -1.32
N PRO A 126 14.95 -7.13 -1.17
CA PRO A 126 13.86 -6.77 -2.08
C PRO A 126 14.34 -6.46 -3.51
N PHE A 127 15.56 -5.96 -3.68
CA PHE A 127 16.13 -5.67 -5.00
C PHE A 127 16.38 -6.95 -5.80
N HIS A 128 16.86 -8.00 -5.15
CA HIS A 128 17.03 -9.31 -5.81
C HIS A 128 15.69 -10.03 -6.05
N PHE A 129 14.72 -9.82 -5.14
CA PHE A 129 13.40 -10.44 -5.28
C PHE A 129 12.60 -9.84 -6.43
N VAL A 130 12.59 -8.52 -6.55
CA VAL A 130 11.86 -7.85 -7.64
C VAL A 130 12.40 -8.26 -9.02
N ASP A 131 13.70 -8.45 -9.16
CA ASP A 131 14.30 -8.91 -10.41
C ASP A 131 13.85 -10.31 -10.83
N LYS A 132 13.55 -11.19 -9.86
CA LYS A 132 12.98 -12.52 -10.15
C LYS A 132 11.54 -12.39 -10.63
N ILE A 133 10.72 -11.61 -9.91
CA ILE A 133 9.30 -11.42 -10.22
C ILE A 133 9.13 -10.76 -11.60
N LEU A 134 9.92 -9.74 -11.90
CA LEU A 134 9.84 -9.04 -13.19
C LEU A 134 10.09 -9.95 -14.40
N LYS A 135 10.79 -11.08 -14.24
CA LYS A 135 11.00 -12.07 -15.32
C LYS A 135 9.76 -12.93 -15.59
N GLU A 136 8.84 -13.01 -14.63
CA GLU A 136 7.62 -13.80 -14.70
C GLU A 136 6.41 -12.98 -15.18
N ILE A 137 6.52 -11.65 -15.12
CA ILE A 137 5.45 -10.73 -15.51
C ILE A 137 5.54 -10.42 -16.99
N ASP A 138 4.41 -10.58 -17.70
CA ASP A 138 4.27 -10.37 -19.13
C ASP A 138 3.38 -9.18 -19.50
N THR A 139 3.28 -8.19 -18.61
CA THR A 139 2.60 -6.91 -18.87
C THR A 139 3.55 -5.74 -18.59
N PRO A 140 3.49 -4.63 -19.36
CA PRO A 140 4.29 -3.45 -19.08
C PRO A 140 3.75 -2.62 -17.90
N ASN A 141 2.49 -2.84 -17.50
CA ASN A 141 1.81 -2.05 -16.47
C ASN A 141 2.10 -2.67 -15.10
N ILE A 142 3.10 -2.16 -14.39
CA ILE A 142 3.59 -2.74 -13.14
C ILE A 142 3.61 -1.69 -12.05
N ILE A 143 2.90 -1.93 -10.96
CA ILE A 143 2.90 -1.08 -9.75
C ILE A 143 3.63 -1.82 -8.64
N VAL A 144 4.56 -1.14 -7.99
CA VAL A 144 5.31 -1.66 -6.83
C VAL A 144 4.90 -0.88 -5.59
N ASP A 145 4.33 -1.57 -4.60
CA ASP A 145 4.19 -1.09 -3.23
C ASP A 145 5.44 -1.49 -2.45
N PHE A 146 6.28 -0.50 -2.14
CA PHE A 146 7.48 -0.72 -1.35
C PHE A 146 7.28 -0.24 0.08
N HIS A 147 6.89 -1.19 0.93
CA HIS A 147 6.59 -0.97 2.34
C HIS A 147 7.88 -0.94 3.15
N ALA A 148 8.40 0.26 3.43
CA ALA A 148 9.72 0.43 4.03
C ALA A 148 9.79 1.67 4.94
N GLU A 149 10.59 1.57 6.03
CA GLU A 149 10.83 2.68 6.94
C GLU A 149 11.80 3.70 6.34
N ALA A 150 12.94 3.24 5.79
CA ALA A 150 14.04 4.11 5.44
C ALA A 150 13.84 4.83 4.09
N THR A 151 13.84 6.16 4.12
CA THR A 151 13.78 7.01 2.91
C THR A 151 14.85 6.64 1.88
N SER A 152 16.07 6.30 2.34
CA SER A 152 17.17 5.93 1.46
C SER A 152 16.89 4.63 0.67
N GLU A 153 16.27 3.62 1.29
CA GLU A 153 15.84 2.41 0.59
C GLU A 153 14.75 2.70 -0.43
N LYS A 154 13.77 3.53 -0.06
CA LYS A 154 12.67 3.92 -0.95
C LYS A 154 13.18 4.65 -2.18
N LYS A 155 14.04 5.66 -2.01
CA LYS A 155 14.70 6.36 -3.12
C LYS A 155 15.54 5.42 -3.97
N ALA A 156 16.34 4.54 -3.35
CA ALA A 156 17.15 3.57 -4.07
C ALA A 156 16.29 2.62 -4.91
N MET A 157 15.16 2.12 -4.38
CA MET A 157 14.23 1.28 -5.13
C MET A 157 13.59 2.02 -6.30
N GLY A 158 13.21 3.29 -6.10
CA GLY A 158 12.70 4.14 -7.17
C GLY A 158 13.67 4.23 -8.36
N TYR A 159 14.93 4.58 -8.10
CA TYR A 159 15.96 4.65 -9.15
C TYR A 159 16.33 3.27 -9.73
N TYR A 160 16.33 2.23 -8.90
CA TYR A 160 16.62 0.87 -9.36
C TYR A 160 15.59 0.34 -10.37
N LEU A 161 14.35 0.75 -10.20
CA LEU A 161 13.24 0.35 -11.05
C LEU A 161 12.85 1.41 -12.11
N GLU A 162 13.58 2.52 -12.18
CA GLU A 162 13.37 3.58 -13.17
C GLU A 162 13.34 3.00 -14.59
N GLY A 163 12.27 3.29 -15.33
CA GLY A 163 12.06 2.81 -16.70
C GLY A 163 11.67 1.33 -16.83
N ARG A 164 11.61 0.58 -15.71
CA ARG A 164 11.31 -0.86 -15.70
C ARG A 164 9.89 -1.18 -15.21
N VAL A 165 9.27 -0.25 -14.46
CA VAL A 165 7.92 -0.37 -13.92
C VAL A 165 7.15 0.93 -14.09
N SER A 166 5.82 0.87 -14.02
CA SER A 166 4.96 2.05 -14.14
C SER A 166 5.06 2.97 -12.94
N ALA A 167 5.16 2.41 -11.72
CA ALA A 167 5.32 3.21 -10.50
C ALA A 167 5.98 2.42 -9.37
N VAL A 168 6.71 3.15 -8.52
CA VAL A 168 7.21 2.71 -7.20
C VAL A 168 6.62 3.64 -6.14
N LEU A 169 5.78 3.09 -5.28
CA LEU A 169 5.04 3.83 -4.28
C LEU A 169 5.46 3.35 -2.89
N GLY A 170 6.03 4.24 -2.09
CA GLY A 170 6.41 3.93 -0.72
C GLY A 170 5.21 3.96 0.22
N THR A 171 5.21 3.08 1.22
CA THR A 171 4.23 3.00 2.33
C THR A 171 4.95 2.80 3.65
N HIS A 172 4.25 2.66 4.76
CA HIS A 172 4.71 2.38 6.12
C HIS A 172 4.77 3.58 7.06
N THR A 173 5.32 4.73 6.65
CA THR A 173 5.55 5.82 7.61
C THR A 173 4.29 6.58 8.00
N HIS A 174 3.18 6.33 7.29
CA HIS A 174 1.87 6.98 7.48
C HIS A 174 1.87 8.50 7.25
N VAL A 175 2.98 9.07 6.76
CA VAL A 175 3.09 10.51 6.47
C VAL A 175 3.30 10.71 4.98
N GLN A 176 2.30 11.29 4.32
CA GLN A 176 2.40 11.57 2.89
C GLN A 176 3.53 12.56 2.60
N THR A 177 4.50 12.13 1.79
CA THR A 177 5.60 13.00 1.36
C THR A 177 5.19 13.92 0.21
N ASN A 178 6.02 14.92 -0.08
CA ASN A 178 5.74 15.93 -1.10
C ASN A 178 6.78 15.87 -2.24
N ASP A 179 7.20 14.67 -2.58
CA ASP A 179 8.26 14.40 -3.55
C ASP A 179 7.79 13.52 -4.72
N GLU A 180 6.48 13.56 -5.00
CA GLU A 180 5.93 12.88 -6.16
C GLU A 180 6.57 13.39 -7.46
N GLU A 181 7.08 12.46 -8.25
CA GLU A 181 7.79 12.76 -9.50
C GLU A 181 7.65 11.61 -10.52
N ILE A 182 8.07 11.88 -11.75
CA ILE A 182 8.18 10.85 -12.80
C ILE A 182 9.68 10.66 -13.08
N LEU A 183 10.23 9.57 -12.55
CA LEU A 183 11.63 9.20 -12.75
C LEU A 183 11.88 8.78 -14.20
N GLY A 184 12.96 9.30 -14.80
CA GLY A 184 13.34 8.97 -16.18
C GLY A 184 12.26 9.25 -17.23
N GLY A 185 11.25 10.06 -16.89
CA GLY A 185 10.09 10.30 -17.74
C GLY A 185 9.20 9.09 -17.96
N HIS A 186 9.29 8.06 -17.10
CA HIS A 186 8.57 6.78 -17.25
C HIS A 186 7.91 6.30 -15.95
N THR A 187 8.62 6.26 -14.84
CA THR A 187 8.19 5.61 -13.59
C THR A 187 7.66 6.64 -12.60
N GLY A 188 6.39 6.59 -12.25
CA GLY A 188 5.82 7.39 -11.17
C GLY A 188 6.43 7.00 -9.82
N TYR A 189 6.78 8.00 -9.00
CA TYR A 189 7.42 7.77 -7.71
C TYR A 189 6.88 8.69 -6.63
N ILE A 190 6.74 8.18 -5.44
CA ILE A 190 6.58 8.95 -4.19
C ILE A 190 7.23 8.19 -3.04
N THR A 191 7.95 8.88 -2.16
CA THR A 191 8.62 8.24 -1.01
C THR A 191 7.62 7.62 -0.04
N ASP A 192 6.50 8.27 0.26
CA ASP A 192 5.43 7.66 1.06
C ASP A 192 4.07 8.22 0.67
N VAL A 193 3.12 7.32 0.45
CA VAL A 193 1.74 7.68 0.08
C VAL A 193 0.96 8.20 1.30
N GLY A 194 1.41 7.91 2.52
CA GLY A 194 0.73 8.28 3.74
C GLY A 194 -0.29 7.25 4.22
N MET A 195 -1.31 7.69 4.94
CA MET A 195 -2.32 6.80 5.53
C MET A 195 -3.75 7.26 5.26
N THR A 196 -4.69 6.33 5.40
CA THR A 196 -6.08 6.64 5.73
C THR A 196 -6.27 6.41 7.23
N GLY A 197 -6.44 7.49 7.97
CA GLY A 197 -6.44 7.43 9.43
C GLY A 197 -6.91 8.73 10.09
N ALA A 198 -7.07 8.71 11.41
CA ALA A 198 -7.48 9.88 12.16
C ALA A 198 -6.46 11.02 12.04
N LYS A 199 -6.90 12.22 11.69
CA LYS A 199 -6.04 13.42 11.52
C LYS A 199 -5.31 13.78 12.80
N ARG A 200 -6.01 13.71 13.93
CA ARG A 200 -5.50 14.12 15.24
C ARG A 200 -5.00 12.91 16.03
N SER A 201 -3.96 12.26 15.51
CA SER A 201 -3.40 11.02 16.02
C SER A 201 -1.87 11.00 15.91
N VAL A 202 -1.25 9.98 16.46
CA VAL A 202 0.13 9.61 16.13
C VAL A 202 0.06 8.38 15.21
N LEU A 203 0.22 8.62 13.92
CA LEU A 203 0.18 7.57 12.88
C LEU A 203 -1.12 6.73 12.91
N GLY A 204 -2.27 7.39 13.19
CA GLY A 204 -3.58 6.74 13.27
C GLY A 204 -3.98 6.27 14.66
N VAL A 205 -3.04 6.14 15.61
CA VAL A 205 -3.28 5.74 17.00
C VAL A 205 -3.50 6.96 17.87
N ASP A 206 -4.32 6.83 18.92
CA ASP A 206 -4.57 7.92 19.88
C ASP A 206 -3.26 8.50 20.43
N LYS A 207 -3.13 9.84 20.32
CA LYS A 207 -1.90 10.55 20.67
C LYS A 207 -1.53 10.42 22.16
N ASP A 208 -2.54 10.39 23.05
CA ASP A 208 -2.30 10.34 24.49
C ASP A 208 -1.79 8.95 24.90
N VAL A 209 -2.28 7.90 24.22
CA VAL A 209 -1.78 6.53 24.36
C VAL A 209 -0.31 6.42 23.94
N ILE A 210 0.05 6.99 22.79
CA ILE A 210 1.44 6.93 22.30
C ILE A 210 2.37 7.78 23.17
N ILE A 211 1.93 9.00 23.56
CA ILE A 211 2.71 9.85 24.44
C ILE A 211 2.94 9.16 25.79
N ALA A 212 1.90 8.56 26.39
CA ALA A 212 2.03 7.83 27.64
C ALA A 212 3.02 6.66 27.51
N ARG A 213 2.96 5.89 26.42
CA ARG A 213 3.91 4.79 26.13
C ARG A 213 5.35 5.31 26.06
N LEU A 214 5.60 6.39 25.32
CA LEU A 214 6.94 6.94 25.12
C LEU A 214 7.52 7.61 26.37
N THR A 215 6.67 8.17 27.24
CA THR A 215 7.12 8.86 28.46
C THR A 215 7.25 7.93 29.66
N THR A 216 6.47 6.86 29.71
CA THR A 216 6.47 5.92 30.86
C THR A 216 7.14 4.59 30.58
N TYR A 217 7.37 4.26 29.29
CA TYR A 217 7.87 2.98 28.80
C TYR A 217 6.93 1.78 29.09
N TYR A 218 5.78 2.00 29.71
CA TYR A 218 4.80 0.93 29.93
C TYR A 218 4.03 0.61 28.65
N PRO A 219 3.80 -0.68 28.35
CA PRO A 219 2.94 -1.09 27.24
C PRO A 219 1.55 -0.47 27.38
N GLN A 220 1.04 0.09 26.29
CA GLN A 220 -0.31 0.65 26.23
C GLN A 220 -1.10 -0.11 25.15
N LYS A 221 -2.39 -0.34 25.41
CA LYS A 221 -3.29 -0.87 24.37
C LYS A 221 -3.56 0.23 23.35
N HIS A 222 -3.36 -0.05 22.08
CA HIS A 222 -3.69 0.90 21.02
C HIS A 222 -5.20 1.14 20.98
N THR A 223 -5.57 2.40 20.96
CA THR A 223 -6.93 2.88 20.71
C THR A 223 -6.90 3.84 19.52
N TYR A 224 -8.01 3.95 18.83
CA TYR A 224 -8.16 4.83 17.67
C TYR A 224 -9.05 6.00 18.07
N PRO A 225 -8.60 7.24 17.82
CA PRO A 225 -9.38 8.40 18.23
C PRO A 225 -10.61 8.56 17.34
N GLU A 226 -11.70 9.02 17.95
CA GLU A 226 -12.86 9.51 17.20
C GLU A 226 -12.53 10.89 16.59
N GLY A 227 -13.14 11.23 15.46
CA GLY A 227 -13.01 12.54 14.85
C GLY A 227 -12.74 12.48 13.34
N ASP A 228 -12.13 13.56 12.83
CA ASP A 228 -11.86 13.71 11.41
C ASP A 228 -10.83 12.67 10.92
N ILE A 229 -11.19 11.95 9.88
CA ILE A 229 -10.32 11.00 9.19
C ILE A 229 -9.80 11.67 7.93
N MET A 230 -8.51 11.50 7.66
CA MET A 230 -7.90 11.87 6.39
C MET A 230 -7.72 10.65 5.49
N ILE A 231 -7.73 10.89 4.19
CA ILE A 231 -7.37 9.91 3.17
C ILE A 231 -6.16 10.45 2.41
N ASN A 232 -5.04 9.76 2.50
CA ASN A 232 -3.89 9.97 1.65
C ASN A 232 -3.85 8.90 0.56
N ALA A 233 -3.71 9.33 -0.67
CA ALA A 233 -3.64 8.46 -1.83
C ALA A 233 -2.86 9.13 -2.96
N VAL A 234 -2.57 8.37 -4.01
CA VAL A 234 -2.11 8.91 -5.29
C VAL A 234 -2.96 8.37 -6.44
N VAL A 235 -3.15 9.19 -7.46
CA VAL A 235 -3.69 8.76 -8.75
C VAL A 235 -2.57 8.78 -9.76
N LEU A 236 -2.39 7.67 -10.45
CA LEU A 236 -1.43 7.49 -11.53
C LEU A 236 -2.18 7.46 -12.87
N SER A 237 -1.75 8.26 -13.84
CA SER A 237 -2.18 8.11 -15.23
C SER A 237 -1.12 7.33 -15.99
N ILE A 238 -1.49 6.16 -16.54
CA ILE A 238 -0.57 5.22 -17.17
C ILE A 238 -0.98 4.98 -18.63
N ASP A 239 -0.02 5.05 -19.55
CA ASP A 239 -0.19 4.57 -20.91
C ASP A 239 -0.19 3.03 -20.92
N GLU A 240 -1.34 2.42 -21.15
CA GLU A 240 -1.56 0.97 -21.08
C GLU A 240 -0.69 0.17 -22.05
N LYS A 241 -0.22 0.79 -23.15
CA LYS A 241 0.54 0.10 -24.19
C LYS A 241 2.00 -0.16 -23.82
N ASN A 242 2.57 0.71 -23.00
CA ASN A 242 4.00 0.68 -22.69
C ASN A 242 4.31 0.80 -21.20
N GLY A 243 3.29 0.91 -20.34
CA GLY A 243 3.43 1.02 -18.89
C GLY A 243 3.94 2.37 -18.39
N ARG A 244 4.10 3.36 -19.26
CA ARG A 244 4.64 4.67 -18.87
C ARG A 244 3.66 5.43 -17.99
N CYS A 245 4.08 5.84 -16.82
CA CYS A 245 3.36 6.81 -16.01
C CYS A 245 3.52 8.21 -16.63
N THR A 246 2.41 8.85 -16.93
CA THR A 246 2.37 10.20 -17.54
C THR A 246 2.02 11.28 -16.53
N GLU A 247 1.37 10.92 -15.44
CA GLU A 247 1.04 11.82 -14.33
C GLU A 247 0.97 11.04 -13.02
N ILE A 248 1.46 11.65 -11.94
CA ILE A 248 1.22 11.22 -10.56
C ILE A 248 0.65 12.40 -9.78
N LYS A 249 -0.48 12.21 -9.13
CA LYS A 249 -1.20 13.25 -8.42
C LYS A 249 -1.60 12.80 -7.04
N LYS A 250 -1.21 13.56 -6.01
CA LYS A 250 -1.61 13.29 -4.63
C LYS A 250 -3.06 13.63 -4.37
N ILE A 251 -3.67 12.83 -3.51
CA ILE A 251 -4.93 13.12 -2.84
C ILE A 251 -4.63 13.24 -1.34
N ASN A 252 -5.11 14.33 -0.74
CA ASN A 252 -5.11 14.57 0.70
C ASN A 252 -6.45 15.23 1.05
N MET A 253 -7.37 14.51 1.66
CA MET A 253 -8.72 14.97 1.97
C MET A 253 -9.16 14.59 3.39
#